data_c3b007d46801f1e48ab05a9496c9356c
#
_entry.id   c3b007d46801f1e48ab05a9496c9356c
#
_cell.length_a   1.000
_cell.length_b   1.000
_cell.length_c   1.000
_cell.angle_alpha   90.00
_cell.angle_beta   90.00
_cell.angle_gamma   90.00
#
_symmetry.space_group_name_H-M   'P 1'
#
loop_
_entity.id
_entity.type
_entity.pdbx_description
1 polymer ?
#
loop_
_entity_poly.entity_id
_entity_poly.type
_entity_poly.pdbx_seq_one_letter_code
_entity_poly.pdbx_strand_id
1 'polypeptide(L)'
;MVYKKGPAYRVRPVKEICEDITEAHNIYGDRVQTLFFPAGNTIAMPEKDLSYICLFATEKFPSLKRITVYGSSQYIARKGPQELRSLRMGGLNRIHVGLESGDDEILRKVKKGTTASEHVEAGRFVKEAGIELSEYVVLGLGGLERTKEHIKATAEVLNAIEPDFVRLRTLVPKVNTLLLYQMGKGLFQPLSPHQVLMETRELLKNLECRTHLTSDHYTNYINLTGRLPEDKEKLLREIEQALAKDETRFRPFFIGTQ
;
A
#
# COMPACT_ATOMS: atom_id res chain seq x y z
N MET A 1 -5.76 0.40 -12.03
CA MET A 1 -6.71 1.30 -12.70
C MET A 1 -8.10 0.73 -12.48
N VAL A 2 -8.93 1.42 -11.72
CA VAL A 2 -10.29 0.99 -11.42
C VAL A 2 -11.22 1.47 -12.55
N TYR A 3 -12.12 0.63 -12.97
CA TYR A 3 -12.87 0.71 -14.20
C TYR A 3 -14.10 1.59 -14.14
N LYS A 4 -14.49 2.11 -15.29
CA LYS A 4 -15.65 2.94 -15.59
C LYS A 4 -17.04 2.29 -15.35
N LYS A 5 -17.14 1.15 -14.66
CA LYS A 5 -18.43 0.47 -14.40
C LYS A 5 -18.91 0.54 -12.95
N GLY A 6 -18.24 1.31 -12.11
CA GLY A 6 -18.70 1.60 -10.75
C GLY A 6 -19.50 2.90 -10.67
N PRO A 7 -20.18 3.17 -9.55
CA PRO A 7 -20.78 4.47 -9.29
C PRO A 7 -19.73 5.58 -9.38
N ALA A 8 -20.15 6.78 -9.79
CA ALA A 8 -19.27 7.94 -9.81
C ALA A 8 -18.68 8.17 -8.38
N TYR A 9 -17.40 8.58 -8.33
CA TYR A 9 -16.78 8.93 -7.07
C TYR A 9 -17.59 10.05 -6.38
N ARG A 10 -17.94 9.84 -5.13
CA ARG A 10 -18.53 10.86 -4.26
C ARG A 10 -17.98 10.73 -2.86
N VAL A 11 -17.83 11.83 -2.17
CA VAL A 11 -17.63 11.84 -0.73
C VAL A 11 -19.00 11.65 -0.09
N ARG A 12 -19.15 10.67 0.79
CA ARG A 12 -20.41 10.45 1.52
C ARG A 12 -20.62 11.57 2.54
N PRO A 13 -21.86 12.01 2.79
CA PRO A 13 -22.16 12.94 3.87
C PRO A 13 -21.65 12.41 5.21
N VAL A 14 -21.10 13.30 6.03
CA VAL A 14 -20.58 12.97 7.37
C VAL A 14 -21.65 12.27 8.22
N LYS A 15 -22.90 12.74 8.14
CA LYS A 15 -24.04 12.16 8.84
C LYS A 15 -24.23 10.67 8.53
N GLU A 16 -24.22 10.29 7.25
CA GLU A 16 -24.35 8.89 6.82
C GLU A 16 -23.22 8.00 7.36
N ILE A 17 -21.99 8.54 7.41
CA ILE A 17 -20.83 7.80 7.95
C ILE A 17 -20.96 7.61 9.46
N CYS A 18 -21.44 8.62 10.18
CA CYS A 18 -21.71 8.53 11.62
C CYS A 18 -22.87 7.57 11.94
N GLU A 19 -23.87 7.48 11.09
CA GLU A 19 -24.95 6.48 11.20
C GLU A 19 -24.40 5.06 11.03
N ASP A 20 -23.53 4.79 10.04
CA ASP A 20 -22.85 3.49 9.86
C ASP A 20 -21.99 3.12 11.09
N ILE A 21 -21.25 4.09 11.64
CA ILE A 21 -20.44 3.90 12.86
C ILE A 21 -21.33 3.53 14.05
N THR A 22 -22.47 4.20 14.17
CA THR A 22 -23.45 3.94 15.25
C THR A 22 -24.08 2.56 15.09
N GLU A 23 -24.45 2.17 13.88
CA GLU A 23 -24.96 0.82 13.58
C GLU A 23 -23.92 -0.24 13.89
N ALA A 24 -22.67 -0.04 13.48
CA ALA A 24 -21.57 -0.93 13.79
C ALA A 24 -21.37 -1.06 15.33
N HIS A 25 -21.49 0.02 16.08
CA HIS A 25 -21.42 -0.03 17.53
C HIS A 25 -22.58 -0.86 18.12
N ASN A 26 -23.81 -0.70 17.63
CA ASN A 26 -24.97 -1.47 18.08
C ASN A 26 -24.79 -3.00 17.82
N ILE A 27 -24.07 -3.37 16.75
CA ILE A 27 -23.81 -4.78 16.40
C ILE A 27 -22.62 -5.36 17.19
N TYR A 28 -21.51 -4.62 17.26
CA TYR A 28 -20.23 -5.14 17.77
C TYR A 28 -19.93 -4.72 19.21
N GLY A 29 -20.58 -3.67 19.72
CA GLY A 29 -20.39 -3.11 21.07
C GLY A 29 -18.99 -2.52 21.25
N ASP A 30 -18.58 -2.39 22.51
CA ASP A 30 -17.31 -1.75 22.92
C ASP A 30 -16.06 -2.56 22.59
N ARG A 31 -16.20 -3.77 22.02
CA ARG A 31 -15.06 -4.68 21.75
C ARG A 31 -14.23 -4.29 20.52
N VAL A 32 -14.67 -3.32 19.71
CA VAL A 32 -13.98 -2.89 18.50
C VAL A 32 -12.68 -2.20 18.86
N GLN A 33 -11.54 -2.78 18.43
CA GLN A 33 -10.21 -2.23 18.68
C GLN A 33 -9.59 -1.55 17.47
N THR A 34 -10.09 -1.83 16.28
CA THR A 34 -9.55 -1.23 15.05
C THR A 34 -10.69 -0.89 14.09
N LEU A 35 -10.61 0.27 13.48
CA LEU A 35 -11.53 0.72 12.46
C LEU A 35 -10.76 1.02 11.18
N PHE A 36 -11.28 0.58 10.05
CA PHE A 36 -10.69 0.83 8.76
C PHE A 36 -11.72 1.38 7.78
N PHE A 37 -11.41 2.52 7.16
CA PHE A 37 -12.21 3.09 6.09
C PHE A 37 -11.60 2.69 4.74
N PRO A 38 -12.10 1.62 4.09
CA PRO A 38 -11.43 1.00 2.95
C PRO A 38 -11.74 1.66 1.61
N ALA A 39 -12.65 2.62 1.57
CA ALA A 39 -13.14 3.15 0.30
C ALA A 39 -12.19 4.17 -0.34
N GLY A 40 -11.75 3.85 -1.53
CA GLY A 40 -11.10 4.77 -2.46
C GLY A 40 -9.85 5.47 -1.91
N ASN A 41 -9.95 6.78 -1.74
CA ASN A 41 -8.89 7.66 -1.27
C ASN A 41 -9.47 8.54 -0.15
N THR A 42 -9.64 7.94 1.03
CA THR A 42 -10.30 8.57 2.18
C THR A 42 -9.61 9.87 2.61
N ILE A 43 -8.26 9.94 2.46
CA ILE A 43 -7.51 11.17 2.78
C ILE A 43 -7.91 12.37 1.91
N ALA A 44 -8.63 12.16 0.80
CA ALA A 44 -9.14 13.25 -0.04
C ALA A 44 -10.29 14.02 0.62
N MET A 45 -10.92 13.46 1.65
CA MET A 45 -11.99 14.14 2.40
C MET A 45 -11.46 15.42 3.06
N PRO A 46 -12.28 16.49 3.18
CA PRO A 46 -11.90 17.68 3.95
C PRO A 46 -11.39 17.30 5.35
N GLU A 47 -10.35 17.98 5.80
CA GLU A 47 -9.69 17.67 7.07
C GLU A 47 -10.69 17.71 8.26
N LYS A 48 -11.50 18.77 8.34
CA LYS A 48 -12.49 18.95 9.41
C LYS A 48 -13.49 17.80 9.49
N ASP A 49 -13.98 17.33 8.33
CA ASP A 49 -14.94 16.25 8.24
C ASP A 49 -14.31 14.92 8.68
N LEU A 50 -13.11 14.62 8.19
CA LEU A 50 -12.40 13.39 8.54
C LEU A 50 -12.01 13.38 10.03
N SER A 51 -11.53 14.50 10.59
CA SER A 51 -11.22 14.64 12.00
C SER A 51 -12.48 14.42 12.86
N TYR A 52 -13.61 15.03 12.49
CA TYR A 52 -14.88 14.83 13.18
C TYR A 52 -15.31 13.36 13.19
N ILE A 53 -15.23 12.68 12.04
CA ILE A 53 -15.57 11.26 11.93
C ILE A 53 -14.67 10.40 12.82
N CYS A 54 -13.37 10.68 12.85
CA CYS A 54 -12.41 9.94 13.68
C CYS A 54 -12.70 10.15 15.18
N LEU A 55 -12.97 11.38 15.60
CA LEU A 55 -13.36 11.69 16.98
C LEU A 55 -14.67 10.98 17.36
N PHE A 56 -15.71 11.08 16.51
CA PHE A 56 -16.98 10.40 16.72
C PHE A 56 -16.81 8.88 16.86
N ALA A 57 -15.95 8.27 16.01
CA ALA A 57 -15.65 6.85 16.12
C ALA A 57 -14.95 6.50 17.45
N THR A 58 -14.02 7.35 17.91
CA THR A 58 -13.31 7.15 19.17
C THR A 58 -14.26 7.26 20.38
N GLU A 59 -15.21 8.19 20.33
CA GLU A 59 -16.25 8.33 21.36
C GLU A 59 -17.20 7.13 21.40
N LYS A 60 -17.59 6.61 20.23
CA LYS A 60 -18.49 5.45 20.10
C LYS A 60 -17.83 4.13 20.52
N PHE A 61 -16.55 3.95 20.27
CA PHE A 61 -15.81 2.72 20.57
C PHE A 61 -14.70 2.99 21.61
N PRO A 62 -14.98 2.88 22.91
CA PRO A 62 -13.98 3.18 23.96
C PRO A 62 -12.71 2.31 23.90
N SER A 63 -12.81 1.11 23.32
CA SER A 63 -11.68 0.20 23.15
C SER A 63 -10.89 0.44 21.86
N LEU A 64 -11.24 1.46 21.06
CA LEU A 64 -10.63 1.72 19.76
C LEU A 64 -9.19 2.21 19.92
N LYS A 65 -8.25 1.44 19.36
CA LYS A 65 -6.80 1.70 19.42
C LYS A 65 -6.26 2.30 18.12
N ARG A 66 -6.97 2.05 17.00
CA ARG A 66 -6.45 2.45 15.70
C ARG A 66 -7.56 2.70 14.68
N ILE A 67 -7.48 3.87 14.07
CA ILE A 67 -8.23 4.23 12.87
C ILE A 67 -7.25 4.26 11.68
N THR A 68 -7.61 3.54 10.62
CA THR A 68 -6.81 3.42 9.40
C THR A 68 -7.60 3.92 8.20
N VAL A 69 -6.94 4.58 7.27
CA VAL A 69 -7.52 5.06 6.00
C VAL A 69 -6.63 4.70 4.82
N TYR A 70 -7.19 4.71 3.61
CA TYR A 70 -6.39 4.79 2.39
C TYR A 70 -6.08 6.24 2.02
N GLY A 71 -4.86 6.47 1.50
CA GLY A 71 -4.43 7.75 0.97
C GLY A 71 -3.60 7.60 -0.29
N SER A 72 -3.53 8.65 -1.09
CA SER A 72 -2.54 8.79 -2.15
C SER A 72 -1.59 9.93 -1.85
N SER A 73 -0.33 9.80 -2.26
CA SER A 73 0.72 10.82 -2.07
C SER A 73 0.29 12.21 -2.54
N GLN A 74 -0.42 12.31 -3.67
CA GLN A 74 -0.94 13.58 -4.19
C GLN A 74 -1.87 14.32 -3.20
N TYR A 75 -2.82 13.59 -2.58
CA TYR A 75 -3.76 14.20 -1.63
C TYR A 75 -3.12 14.45 -0.27
N ILE A 76 -2.16 13.62 0.12
CA ILE A 76 -1.35 13.82 1.32
C ILE A 76 -0.51 15.10 1.17
N ALA A 77 0.21 15.26 0.04
CA ALA A 77 1.00 16.46 -0.25
C ALA A 77 0.13 17.72 -0.28
N ARG A 78 -1.08 17.67 -0.86
CA ARG A 78 -2.02 18.80 -0.88
C ARG A 78 -2.50 19.22 0.50
N LYS A 79 -2.70 18.28 1.42
CA LYS A 79 -3.05 18.59 2.81
C LYS A 79 -1.90 19.24 3.56
N GLY A 80 -0.69 18.82 3.27
CA GLY A 80 0.49 19.29 3.96
C GLY A 80 0.55 18.88 5.44
N PRO A 81 1.65 19.24 6.13
CA PRO A 81 1.93 18.75 7.47
C PRO A 81 0.95 19.26 8.54
N GLN A 82 0.34 20.43 8.36
CA GLN A 82 -0.57 20.99 9.36
C GLN A 82 -1.90 20.23 9.42
N GLU A 83 -2.55 19.99 8.28
CA GLU A 83 -3.80 19.23 8.25
C GLU A 83 -3.58 17.78 8.69
N LEU A 84 -2.43 17.17 8.35
CA LEU A 84 -2.10 15.82 8.80
C LEU A 84 -1.92 15.77 10.33
N ARG A 85 -1.28 16.76 10.94
CA ARG A 85 -1.21 16.87 12.41
C ARG A 85 -2.59 17.02 13.03
N SER A 86 -3.47 17.81 12.45
CA SER A 86 -4.87 17.95 12.90
C SER A 86 -5.61 16.62 12.80
N LEU A 87 -5.47 15.87 11.70
CA LEU A 87 -6.02 14.53 11.56
C LEU A 87 -5.48 13.55 12.61
N ARG A 88 -4.18 13.64 12.92
CA ARG A 88 -3.58 12.82 13.98
C ARG A 88 -4.20 13.14 15.35
N MET A 89 -4.38 14.40 15.66
CA MET A 89 -5.05 14.86 16.89
C MET A 89 -6.53 14.43 16.91
N GLY A 90 -7.19 14.42 15.75
CA GLY A 90 -8.55 13.92 15.57
C GLY A 90 -8.69 12.39 15.68
N GLY A 91 -7.60 11.65 15.92
CA GLY A 91 -7.64 10.20 16.16
C GLY A 91 -7.22 9.34 14.97
N LEU A 92 -6.80 9.91 13.84
CA LEU A 92 -6.25 9.12 12.74
C LEU A 92 -4.88 8.56 13.12
N ASN A 93 -4.73 7.23 13.03
CA ASN A 93 -3.51 6.55 13.49
C ASN A 93 -2.64 6.05 12.34
N ARG A 94 -3.24 5.61 11.23
CA ARG A 94 -2.49 4.99 10.12
C ARG A 94 -3.05 5.37 8.76
N ILE A 95 -2.15 5.58 7.81
CA ILE A 95 -2.49 5.75 6.39
C ILE A 95 -1.84 4.63 5.59
N HIS A 96 -2.62 3.95 4.76
CA HIS A 96 -2.13 3.04 3.73
C HIS A 96 -1.97 3.81 2.42
N VAL A 97 -0.78 3.76 1.85
CA VAL A 97 -0.44 4.45 0.61
C VAL A 97 0.14 3.45 -0.39
N GLY A 98 -0.25 3.57 -1.65
CA GLY A 98 0.36 2.78 -2.70
C GLY A 98 1.53 3.54 -3.31
N LEU A 99 2.76 3.16 -2.98
CA LEU A 99 3.95 3.56 -3.71
C LEU A 99 3.97 2.87 -5.09
N GLU A 100 3.73 1.58 -5.10
CA GLU A 100 3.75 0.63 -6.20
C GLU A 100 5.16 0.44 -6.78
N SER A 101 5.88 1.52 -7.10
CA SER A 101 7.24 1.58 -7.58
C SER A 101 7.89 2.92 -7.21
N GLY A 102 9.21 2.95 -7.05
CA GLY A 102 9.99 4.17 -6.98
C GLY A 102 10.53 4.66 -8.33
N ASP A 103 10.32 3.91 -9.39
CA ASP A 103 10.79 4.25 -10.74
C ASP A 103 9.78 5.14 -11.46
N ASP A 104 10.16 6.38 -11.77
CA ASP A 104 9.28 7.38 -12.40
C ASP A 104 8.79 6.96 -13.79
N GLU A 105 9.57 6.16 -14.53
CA GLU A 105 9.16 5.64 -15.83
C GLU A 105 8.02 4.63 -15.66
N ILE A 106 8.12 3.75 -14.66
CA ILE A 106 7.05 2.79 -14.32
C ILE A 106 5.82 3.56 -13.83
N LEU A 107 6.00 4.52 -12.90
CA LEU A 107 4.90 5.34 -12.37
C LEU A 107 4.16 6.07 -13.50
N ARG A 108 4.89 6.62 -14.47
CA ARG A 108 4.32 7.25 -15.67
C ARG A 108 3.54 6.25 -16.53
N LYS A 109 4.12 5.07 -16.81
CA LYS A 109 3.48 4.01 -17.62
C LYS A 109 2.17 3.51 -17.00
N VAL A 110 2.14 3.32 -15.69
CA VAL A 110 0.92 2.89 -14.98
C VAL A 110 -0.03 4.05 -14.66
N LYS A 111 0.31 5.27 -15.05
CA LYS A 111 -0.49 6.49 -14.80
C LYS A 111 -0.76 6.69 -13.31
N LYS A 112 0.26 6.51 -12.48
CA LYS A 112 0.15 6.71 -11.02
C LYS A 112 -0.20 8.16 -10.69
N GLY A 113 0.29 9.12 -11.48
CA GLY A 113 0.02 10.54 -11.35
C GLY A 113 0.84 11.21 -10.24
N THR A 114 1.93 10.61 -9.84
CA THR A 114 2.92 11.14 -8.89
C THR A 114 4.31 10.67 -9.29
N THR A 115 5.33 11.40 -8.86
CA THR A 115 6.75 11.03 -9.00
C THR A 115 7.29 10.42 -7.71
N ALA A 116 8.45 9.78 -7.78
CA ALA A 116 9.18 9.27 -6.62
C ALA A 116 9.47 10.39 -5.59
N SER A 117 9.90 11.55 -6.06
CA SER A 117 10.19 12.71 -5.21
C SER A 117 8.94 13.22 -4.47
N GLU A 118 7.81 13.39 -5.16
CA GLU A 118 6.54 13.79 -4.56
C GLU A 118 6.04 12.74 -3.56
N HIS A 119 6.33 11.46 -3.80
CA HIS A 119 5.98 10.38 -2.89
C HIS A 119 6.80 10.44 -1.60
N VAL A 120 8.11 10.72 -1.71
CA VAL A 120 9.00 10.93 -0.56
C VAL A 120 8.52 12.10 0.29
N GLU A 121 8.20 13.24 -0.33
CA GLU A 121 7.68 14.40 0.39
C GLU A 121 6.40 14.07 1.16
N ALA A 122 5.41 13.47 0.47
CA ALA A 122 4.16 13.07 1.09
C ALA A 122 4.36 12.09 2.26
N GLY A 123 5.23 11.10 2.09
CA GLY A 123 5.56 10.13 3.13
C GLY A 123 6.18 10.79 4.37
N ARG A 124 7.08 11.73 4.17
CA ARG A 124 7.69 12.52 5.27
C ARG A 124 6.64 13.34 6.02
N PHE A 125 5.70 13.98 5.34
CA PHE A 125 4.61 14.71 6.00
C PHE A 125 3.78 13.81 6.91
N VAL A 126 3.48 12.57 6.49
CA VAL A 126 2.75 11.59 7.31
C VAL A 126 3.54 11.23 8.56
N LYS A 127 4.85 10.96 8.40
CA LYS A 127 5.75 10.62 9.51
C LYS A 127 5.91 11.77 10.50
N GLU A 128 6.13 12.98 10.02
CA GLU A 128 6.24 14.21 10.83
C GLU A 128 4.95 14.51 11.60
N ALA A 129 3.80 14.15 11.06
CA ALA A 129 2.52 14.29 11.75
C ALA A 129 2.31 13.22 12.85
N GLY A 130 3.20 12.24 13.00
CA GLY A 130 3.08 11.14 13.96
C GLY A 130 2.00 10.13 13.59
N ILE A 131 1.66 10.04 12.30
CA ILE A 131 0.74 9.03 11.75
C ILE A 131 1.58 7.86 11.23
N GLU A 132 1.20 6.63 11.55
CA GLU A 132 1.85 5.44 10.99
C GLU A 132 1.63 5.37 9.48
N LEU A 133 2.72 5.17 8.73
CA LEU A 133 2.71 5.04 7.28
C LEU A 133 2.92 3.59 6.86
N SER A 134 2.02 3.10 6.00
CA SER A 134 2.13 1.76 5.42
C SER A 134 2.16 1.86 3.90
N GLU A 135 3.31 1.54 3.30
CA GLU A 135 3.53 1.61 1.86
C GLU A 135 3.30 0.26 1.18
N TYR A 136 2.57 0.28 0.08
CA TYR A 136 2.41 -0.89 -0.80
C TYR A 136 3.37 -0.83 -1.97
N VAL A 137 4.04 -1.95 -2.23
CA VAL A 137 4.92 -2.14 -3.39
C VAL A 137 4.37 -3.28 -4.24
N VAL A 138 4.36 -3.12 -5.57
CA VAL A 138 3.90 -4.14 -6.51
C VAL A 138 5.10 -4.78 -7.20
N LEU A 139 5.50 -5.95 -6.71
CA LEU A 139 6.56 -6.76 -7.31
C LEU A 139 6.19 -7.16 -8.75
N GLY A 140 7.15 -7.12 -9.64
CA GLY A 140 6.97 -7.43 -11.06
C GLY A 140 6.33 -6.29 -11.88
N LEU A 141 6.10 -5.11 -11.30
CA LEU A 141 5.47 -4.00 -12.01
C LEU A 141 6.34 -3.44 -13.14
N GLY A 142 7.65 -3.61 -13.06
CA GLY A 142 8.61 -3.24 -14.10
C GLY A 142 8.69 -4.22 -15.27
N GLY A 143 8.11 -5.42 -15.12
CA GLY A 143 8.34 -6.51 -16.07
C GLY A 143 9.80 -6.94 -16.12
N LEU A 144 10.16 -7.77 -17.11
CA LEU A 144 11.56 -8.21 -17.32
C LEU A 144 12.48 -7.04 -17.66
N GLU A 145 11.95 -6.02 -18.35
CA GLU A 145 12.77 -4.95 -18.91
C GLU A 145 13.31 -3.97 -17.85
N ARG A 146 12.55 -3.76 -16.76
CA ARG A 146 12.86 -2.71 -15.78
C ARG A 146 12.87 -3.20 -14.31
N THR A 147 13.07 -4.50 -14.10
CA THR A 147 13.08 -5.07 -12.74
C THR A 147 14.21 -4.47 -11.87
N LYS A 148 15.38 -4.20 -12.45
CA LYS A 148 16.53 -3.64 -11.72
C LYS A 148 16.28 -2.18 -11.30
N GLU A 149 15.82 -1.36 -12.23
CA GLU A 149 15.47 0.04 -11.98
C GLU A 149 14.33 0.15 -10.96
N HIS A 150 13.31 -0.70 -11.14
CA HIS A 150 12.19 -0.80 -10.20
C HIS A 150 12.67 -1.01 -8.77
N ILE A 151 13.50 -2.02 -8.54
CA ILE A 151 13.96 -2.38 -7.20
C ILE A 151 14.86 -1.31 -6.60
N LYS A 152 15.83 -0.82 -7.37
CA LYS A 152 16.76 0.21 -6.90
C LYS A 152 16.01 1.48 -6.48
N ALA A 153 15.21 2.03 -7.38
CA ALA A 153 14.46 3.25 -7.11
C ALA A 153 13.42 3.07 -5.99
N THR A 154 12.77 1.89 -5.91
CA THR A 154 11.82 1.59 -4.83
C THR A 154 12.51 1.54 -3.47
N ALA A 155 13.69 0.91 -3.37
CA ALA A 155 14.46 0.90 -2.14
C ALA A 155 14.92 2.31 -1.74
N GLU A 156 15.38 3.13 -2.69
CA GLU A 156 15.78 4.52 -2.45
C GLU A 156 14.62 5.34 -1.86
N VAL A 157 13.41 5.23 -2.42
CA VAL A 157 12.22 5.92 -1.92
C VAL A 157 11.86 5.43 -0.51
N LEU A 158 11.82 4.11 -0.28
CA LEU A 158 11.47 3.54 1.03
C LEU A 158 12.49 3.93 2.10
N ASN A 159 13.78 3.91 1.77
CA ASN A 159 14.85 4.35 2.68
C ASN A 159 14.77 5.85 3.00
N ALA A 160 14.33 6.68 2.04
CA ALA A 160 14.15 8.12 2.24
C ALA A 160 12.92 8.49 3.09
N ILE A 161 11.89 7.63 3.10
CA ILE A 161 10.65 7.83 3.86
C ILE A 161 10.71 7.20 5.24
N GLU A 162 11.34 6.02 5.36
CA GLU A 162 11.33 5.15 6.54
C GLU A 162 9.90 4.83 7.02
N PRO A 163 9.06 4.19 6.17
CA PRO A 163 7.68 3.88 6.53
C PRO A 163 7.63 2.84 7.66
N ASP A 164 6.60 2.88 8.50
CA ASP A 164 6.42 1.92 9.59
C ASP A 164 6.14 0.51 9.07
N PHE A 165 5.52 0.42 7.87
CA PHE A 165 5.18 -0.85 7.23
C PHE A 165 5.47 -0.80 5.73
N VAL A 166 6.09 -1.85 5.21
CA VAL A 166 6.20 -2.15 3.78
C VAL A 166 5.40 -3.40 3.47
N ARG A 167 4.43 -3.29 2.58
CA ARG A 167 3.54 -4.39 2.19
C ARG A 167 3.76 -4.76 0.73
N LEU A 168 4.25 -5.98 0.51
CA LEU A 168 4.52 -6.46 -0.83
C LEU A 168 3.28 -7.12 -1.44
N ARG A 169 3.05 -6.85 -2.71
CA ARG A 169 2.04 -7.46 -3.57
C ARG A 169 2.70 -7.92 -4.85
N THR A 170 2.40 -9.10 -5.34
CA THR A 170 2.84 -9.49 -6.68
C THR A 170 1.82 -9.04 -7.72
N LEU A 171 2.32 -8.52 -8.83
CA LEU A 171 1.49 -8.09 -9.96
C LEU A 171 0.60 -9.22 -10.46
N VAL A 172 -0.69 -8.96 -10.46
CA VAL A 172 -1.71 -9.81 -11.10
C VAL A 172 -2.49 -8.94 -12.07
N PRO A 173 -2.26 -9.08 -13.39
CA PRO A 173 -3.05 -8.36 -14.39
C PRO A 173 -4.52 -8.73 -14.27
N LYS A 174 -5.38 -7.76 -14.45
CA LYS A 174 -6.83 -8.01 -14.46
C LYS A 174 -7.39 -7.95 -15.87
N VAL A 175 -8.49 -8.65 -16.10
CA VAL A 175 -9.22 -8.57 -17.37
C VAL A 175 -9.56 -7.13 -17.72
N ASN A 176 -9.62 -6.83 -19.02
CA ASN A 176 -9.93 -5.48 -19.55
C ASN A 176 -8.94 -4.37 -19.12
N THR A 177 -7.69 -4.70 -18.81
CA THR A 177 -6.63 -3.71 -18.51
C THR A 177 -5.73 -3.45 -19.71
N LEU A 178 -5.20 -2.23 -19.79
CA LEU A 178 -4.15 -1.90 -20.74
C LEU A 178 -2.93 -2.83 -20.59
N LEU A 179 -2.58 -3.18 -19.34
CA LEU A 179 -1.46 -4.09 -19.07
C LEU A 179 -1.68 -5.47 -19.72
N LEU A 180 -2.88 -6.05 -19.55
CA LEU A 180 -3.19 -7.34 -20.18
C LEU A 180 -3.14 -7.25 -21.71
N TYR A 181 -3.61 -6.15 -22.30
CA TYR A 181 -3.47 -5.91 -23.73
C TYR A 181 -1.99 -5.83 -24.16
N GLN A 182 -1.15 -5.11 -23.42
CA GLN A 182 0.28 -5.00 -23.67
C GLN A 182 0.99 -6.37 -23.60
N MET A 183 0.61 -7.19 -22.62
CA MET A 183 1.11 -8.57 -22.51
C MET A 183 0.74 -9.40 -23.75
N GLY A 184 -0.50 -9.33 -24.21
CA GLY A 184 -0.95 -10.02 -25.41
C GLY A 184 -0.27 -9.54 -26.71
N LYS A 185 0.32 -8.35 -26.69
CA LYS A 185 1.12 -7.79 -27.80
C LYS A 185 2.63 -7.99 -27.63
N GLY A 186 3.07 -8.66 -26.56
CA GLY A 186 4.51 -8.82 -26.26
C GLY A 186 5.21 -7.52 -25.84
N LEU A 187 4.47 -6.48 -25.50
CA LEU A 187 4.99 -5.16 -25.07
C LEU A 187 5.25 -5.09 -23.55
N PHE A 188 4.89 -6.11 -22.81
CA PHE A 188 5.16 -6.29 -21.39
C PHE A 188 5.33 -7.79 -21.11
N GLN A 189 6.44 -8.16 -20.52
CA GLN A 189 6.72 -9.52 -20.11
C GLN A 189 6.68 -9.63 -18.58
N PRO A 190 5.69 -10.36 -18.02
CA PRO A 190 5.62 -10.54 -16.57
C PRO A 190 6.78 -11.39 -16.06
N LEU A 191 7.12 -11.20 -14.81
CA LEU A 191 8.13 -12.03 -14.15
C LEU A 191 7.57 -13.43 -13.83
N SER A 192 8.43 -14.44 -13.94
CA SER A 192 8.16 -15.78 -13.42
C SER A 192 8.18 -15.80 -11.89
N PRO A 193 7.69 -16.87 -11.22
CA PRO A 193 7.76 -16.98 -9.77
C PRO A 193 9.16 -16.77 -9.20
N HIS A 194 10.17 -17.44 -9.78
CA HIS A 194 11.56 -17.28 -9.34
C HIS A 194 12.08 -15.86 -9.58
N GLN A 195 11.72 -15.22 -10.69
CA GLN A 195 12.11 -13.84 -10.96
C GLN A 195 11.49 -12.85 -9.94
N VAL A 196 10.24 -13.07 -9.52
CA VAL A 196 9.63 -12.26 -8.45
C VAL A 196 10.32 -12.49 -7.11
N LEU A 197 10.71 -13.73 -6.79
CA LEU A 197 11.50 -14.03 -5.59
C LEU A 197 12.88 -13.39 -5.63
N MET A 198 13.57 -13.40 -6.77
CA MET A 198 14.83 -12.69 -6.96
C MET A 198 14.65 -11.18 -6.81
N GLU A 199 13.59 -10.63 -7.38
CA GLU A 199 13.22 -9.21 -7.21
C GLU A 199 12.98 -8.87 -5.74
N THR A 200 12.25 -9.71 -5.01
CA THR A 200 12.01 -9.55 -3.56
C THR A 200 13.30 -9.60 -2.76
N ARG A 201 14.19 -10.53 -3.09
CA ARG A 201 15.51 -10.66 -2.47
C ARG A 201 16.35 -9.40 -2.65
N GLU A 202 16.44 -8.90 -3.88
CA GLU A 202 17.22 -7.69 -4.17
C GLU A 202 16.61 -6.44 -3.52
N LEU A 203 15.27 -6.31 -3.49
CA LEU A 203 14.61 -5.26 -2.72
C LEU A 203 15.04 -5.32 -1.25
N LEU A 204 14.92 -6.50 -0.63
CA LEU A 204 15.24 -6.69 0.79
C LEU A 204 16.71 -6.38 1.10
N LYS A 205 17.65 -6.74 0.21
CA LYS A 205 19.07 -6.39 0.36
C LYS A 205 19.31 -4.88 0.38
N ASN A 206 18.57 -4.12 -0.43
CA ASN A 206 18.72 -2.67 -0.59
C ASN A 206 17.92 -1.87 0.44
N LEU A 207 17.02 -2.50 1.21
CA LEU A 207 16.30 -1.81 2.28
C LEU A 207 17.20 -1.62 3.50
N GLU A 208 17.40 -0.38 3.91
CA GLU A 208 18.19 0.02 5.07
C GLU A 208 17.30 0.61 6.18
N CYS A 209 16.09 1.04 5.83
CA CYS A 209 15.16 1.67 6.75
C CYS A 209 14.61 0.70 7.80
N ARG A 210 14.23 1.25 8.95
CA ARG A 210 13.52 0.52 10.00
C ARG A 210 12.04 0.42 9.63
N THR A 211 11.58 -0.80 9.33
CA THR A 211 10.20 -1.04 8.89
C THR A 211 9.74 -2.45 9.24
N HIS A 212 8.43 -2.65 9.31
CA HIS A 212 7.84 -3.99 9.36
C HIS A 212 7.45 -4.42 7.95
N LEU A 213 8.18 -5.35 7.37
CA LEU A 213 7.89 -5.91 6.05
C LEU A 213 6.89 -7.05 6.15
N THR A 214 5.87 -7.04 5.29
CA THR A 214 4.90 -8.14 5.15
C THR A 214 4.65 -8.49 3.69
N SER A 215 4.54 -9.79 3.40
CA SER A 215 4.22 -10.35 2.08
C SER A 215 3.15 -11.44 2.22
N ASP A 216 2.10 -11.14 2.99
CA ASP A 216 1.05 -12.07 3.42
C ASP A 216 -0.16 -12.15 2.48
N HIS A 217 -0.09 -11.51 1.32
CA HIS A 217 -1.21 -11.47 0.38
C HIS A 217 -1.22 -12.69 -0.56
N TYR A 218 -2.41 -13.18 -0.90
CA TYR A 218 -2.60 -14.36 -1.77
C TYR A 218 -1.97 -14.24 -3.16
N THR A 219 -1.65 -13.02 -3.62
CA THR A 219 -0.94 -12.80 -4.89
C THR A 219 0.54 -13.13 -4.80
N ASN A 220 1.12 -13.20 -3.62
CA ASN A 220 2.54 -13.48 -3.42
C ASN A 220 2.85 -14.97 -3.54
N TYR A 221 4.09 -15.31 -3.82
CA TYR A 221 4.54 -16.69 -3.96
C TYR A 221 4.97 -17.30 -2.63
N ILE A 222 5.39 -16.46 -1.68
CA ILE A 222 5.73 -16.84 -0.31
C ILE A 222 5.23 -15.76 0.67
N ASN A 223 4.97 -16.20 1.89
CA ASN A 223 4.65 -15.29 2.99
C ASN A 223 5.94 -14.94 3.74
N LEU A 224 6.25 -13.66 3.78
CA LEU A 224 7.35 -13.11 4.55
C LEU A 224 6.80 -12.13 5.58
N THR A 225 7.29 -12.20 6.80
CA THR A 225 6.94 -11.24 7.85
C THR A 225 8.12 -11.06 8.79
N GLY A 226 8.57 -9.82 8.97
CA GLY A 226 9.69 -9.52 9.85
C GLY A 226 9.94 -8.02 9.99
N ARG A 227 10.75 -7.67 11.00
CA ARG A 227 11.22 -6.31 11.25
C ARG A 227 12.59 -6.12 10.64
N LEU A 228 12.79 -5.02 9.95
CA LEU A 228 14.11 -4.64 9.43
C LEU A 228 14.73 -3.58 10.33
N PRO A 229 16.04 -3.65 10.58
CA PRO A 229 16.98 -4.63 9.98
C PRO A 229 17.07 -5.98 10.72
N GLU A 230 16.44 -6.16 11.86
CA GLU A 230 16.66 -7.27 12.79
C GLU A 230 16.42 -8.67 12.15
N ASP A 231 15.36 -8.81 11.37
CA ASP A 231 14.97 -10.09 10.72
C ASP A 231 15.51 -10.24 9.29
N LYS A 232 16.32 -9.29 8.78
CA LYS A 232 16.74 -9.25 7.37
C LYS A 232 17.37 -10.55 6.89
N GLU A 233 18.34 -11.07 7.66
CA GLU A 233 19.03 -12.31 7.33
C GLU A 233 18.10 -13.54 7.35
N LYS A 234 17.15 -13.57 8.28
CA LYS A 234 16.13 -14.63 8.33
C LYS A 234 15.27 -14.61 7.06
N LEU A 235 14.75 -13.43 6.69
CA LEU A 235 13.91 -13.28 5.51
C LEU A 235 14.65 -13.61 4.21
N LEU A 236 15.92 -13.24 4.10
CA LEU A 236 16.77 -13.62 2.97
C LEU A 236 16.94 -15.14 2.87
N ARG A 237 17.17 -15.85 4.00
CA ARG A 237 17.23 -17.32 3.99
C ARG A 237 15.91 -17.98 3.59
N GLU A 238 14.77 -17.44 4.00
CA GLU A 238 13.45 -17.94 3.58
C GLU A 238 13.25 -17.80 2.06
N ILE A 239 13.71 -16.70 1.46
CA ILE A 239 13.68 -16.51 0.00
C ILE A 239 14.61 -17.51 -0.70
N GLU A 240 15.85 -17.70 -0.21
CA GLU A 240 16.79 -18.68 -0.80
C GLU A 240 16.24 -20.12 -0.74
N GLN A 241 15.60 -20.49 0.37
CA GLN A 241 14.93 -21.79 0.48
C GLN A 241 13.77 -21.93 -0.50
N ALA A 242 13.08 -20.85 -0.80
CA ALA A 242 12.01 -20.84 -1.80
C ALA A 242 12.59 -20.97 -3.23
N LEU A 243 13.68 -20.25 -3.55
CA LEU A 243 14.38 -20.31 -4.82
C LEU A 243 15.02 -21.69 -5.12
N ALA A 244 15.35 -22.46 -4.08
CA ALA A 244 15.85 -23.82 -4.22
C ALA A 244 14.76 -24.85 -4.60
N LYS A 245 13.49 -24.50 -4.53
CA LYS A 245 12.38 -25.37 -4.96
C LYS A 245 12.20 -25.28 -6.46
N ASP A 246 11.71 -26.34 -7.08
CA ASP A 246 11.30 -26.31 -8.48
C ASP A 246 10.22 -25.24 -8.69
N GLU A 247 10.36 -24.41 -9.73
CA GLU A 247 9.46 -23.30 -10.01
C GLU A 247 8.00 -23.75 -10.24
N THR A 248 7.80 -24.98 -10.73
CA THR A 248 6.47 -25.56 -10.94
C THR A 248 5.70 -25.82 -9.65
N ARG A 249 6.36 -25.76 -8.50
CA ARG A 249 5.72 -25.90 -7.17
C ARG A 249 5.02 -24.62 -6.71
N PHE A 250 5.30 -23.50 -7.35
CA PHE A 250 4.59 -22.25 -7.07
C PHE A 250 3.27 -22.20 -7.84
N ARG A 251 2.34 -21.39 -7.34
CA ARG A 251 1.10 -21.18 -8.06
C ARG A 251 1.40 -20.70 -9.48
N PRO A 252 0.63 -21.12 -10.50
CA PRO A 252 0.80 -20.60 -11.85
C PRO A 252 0.45 -19.11 -11.89
N PHE A 253 1.00 -18.44 -12.90
CA PHE A 253 0.54 -17.10 -13.25
C PHE A 253 -0.97 -17.13 -13.55
N PHE A 254 -1.71 -16.16 -13.05
CA PHE A 254 -3.13 -16.05 -13.30
C PHE A 254 -3.55 -14.62 -13.61
N ILE A 255 -4.66 -14.49 -14.31
CA ILE A 255 -5.30 -13.20 -14.59
C ILE A 255 -6.46 -13.04 -13.62
N GLY A 256 -6.43 -11.96 -12.84
CA GLY A 256 -7.50 -11.66 -11.89
C GLY A 256 -8.79 -11.28 -12.60
N THR A 257 -9.90 -11.78 -12.11
CA THR A 257 -11.23 -11.23 -12.39
C THR A 257 -11.46 -9.97 -11.58
N GLN A 258 -12.40 -9.14 -12.00
CA GLN A 258 -12.73 -7.88 -11.29
C GLN A 258 -13.31 -8.14 -9.91
#